data_cb92db630bd15a8f6a77ed1a4b6999c9
#
_entry.id   cb92db630bd15a8f6a77ed1a4b6999c9
#
_cell.length_a   1.000
_cell.length_b   1.000
_cell.length_c   1.000
_cell.angle_alpha   90.00
_cell.angle_beta   90.00
_cell.angle_gamma   90.00
#
_symmetry.space_group_name_H-M   'P 1'
#
loop_
_entity.id
_entity.type
_entity.pdbx_description
1 polymer ?
#
loop_
_entity_poly.entity_id
_entity_poly.type
_entity_poly.pdbx_seq_one_letter_code
_entity_poly.pdbx_strand_id
1 'polypeptide(L)'
;MAIDNFKTENRTFDELLNRYGIVYKIPVFQRDYSWTLTQWDDLWSDIVDTLNVKAKDNPNHYMGYLVLKKDSTSEFSIIDGQQRITTIEIIVLAILANLKKLIDADIDKENNLFRFKTLQQTFIGNLDPVTLHSDAKLILNRNNKIYFSLYLIPLRKLPVNGYSASELLLREAFNYFSEKISCYLKKEKNDKGVALFTLCQEICNKLFFTVITLDN
;
A
#
# COMPACT_ATOMS: atom_id res chain seq x y z
N MET A 1 32.51 -5.88 -23.10
CA MET A 1 32.03 -5.06 -22.00
C MET A 1 30.67 -5.59 -21.59
N ALA A 2 30.55 -6.23 -20.45
CA ALA A 2 29.24 -6.60 -19.90
C ALA A 2 28.59 -5.29 -19.44
N ILE A 3 27.46 -4.97 -20.03
CA ILE A 3 26.67 -3.79 -19.65
C ILE A 3 25.78 -4.29 -18.50
N ASP A 4 26.27 -4.18 -17.26
CA ASP A 4 25.43 -4.36 -16.06
C ASP A 4 24.51 -3.14 -15.89
N ASN A 5 23.54 -3.02 -16.81
CA ASN A 5 22.57 -1.92 -16.79
C ASN A 5 21.36 -2.20 -15.89
N PHE A 6 21.44 -3.18 -15.00
CA PHE A 6 20.38 -3.47 -14.05
C PHE A 6 20.93 -3.98 -12.73
N LYS A 7 20.23 -3.66 -11.65
CA LYS A 7 20.49 -4.13 -10.29
C LYS A 7 19.33 -5.01 -9.85
N THR A 8 19.64 -6.18 -9.27
CA THR A 8 18.60 -7.07 -8.70
C THR A 8 18.83 -7.22 -7.21
N GLU A 9 17.76 -7.05 -6.41
CA GLU A 9 17.79 -7.22 -4.97
C GLU A 9 16.41 -7.60 -4.44
N ASN A 10 16.36 -8.31 -3.31
CA ASN A 10 15.10 -8.55 -2.60
C ASN A 10 14.81 -7.39 -1.66
N ARG A 11 13.59 -6.88 -1.69
CA ARG A 11 13.13 -5.81 -0.81
C ARG A 11 11.71 -6.07 -0.33
N THR A 12 11.47 -5.81 0.93
CA THR A 12 10.12 -5.79 1.50
C THR A 12 9.36 -4.54 1.03
N PHE A 13 8.04 -4.55 1.19
CA PHE A 13 7.24 -3.35 0.91
C PHE A 13 7.67 -2.18 1.81
N ASP A 14 8.02 -2.45 3.07
CA ASP A 14 8.59 -1.44 3.97
C ASP A 14 9.88 -0.83 3.40
N GLU A 15 10.84 -1.65 2.99
CA GLU A 15 12.11 -1.18 2.41
C GLU A 15 11.93 -0.39 1.10
N LEU A 16 10.83 -0.59 0.40
CA LEU A 16 10.48 0.19 -0.79
C LEU A 16 9.88 1.55 -0.40
N LEU A 17 8.86 1.55 0.44
CA LEU A 17 8.05 2.75 0.71
C LEU A 17 8.54 3.56 1.91
N ASN A 18 9.23 2.96 2.89
CA ASN A 18 9.80 3.65 4.04
C ASN A 18 11.10 4.38 3.68
N ARG A 19 11.05 5.17 2.60
CA ARG A 19 12.20 5.96 2.13
C ARG A 19 11.73 7.39 1.89
N TYR A 20 12.45 8.33 2.49
CA TYR A 20 12.13 9.75 2.30
C TYR A 20 12.43 10.21 0.88
N GLY A 21 11.50 10.95 0.30
CA GLY A 21 11.66 11.59 -1.00
C GLY A 21 11.61 10.65 -2.21
N ILE A 22 11.40 9.34 -2.03
CA ILE A 22 11.27 8.41 -3.15
C ILE A 22 9.82 8.37 -3.63
N VAL A 23 9.63 8.43 -4.95
CA VAL A 23 8.34 8.35 -5.63
C VAL A 23 8.36 7.27 -6.69
N TYR A 24 7.36 6.41 -6.67
CA TYR A 24 7.09 5.40 -7.69
C TYR A 24 5.95 5.85 -8.59
N LYS A 25 6.12 5.76 -9.91
CA LYS A 25 5.12 6.19 -10.88
C LYS A 25 4.72 5.02 -11.79
N ILE A 26 3.44 4.80 -11.96
CA ILE A 26 2.93 3.89 -12.99
C ILE A 26 2.79 4.69 -14.28
N PRO A 27 3.58 4.38 -15.35
CA PRO A 27 3.54 5.11 -16.60
C PRO A 27 2.16 5.06 -17.28
N VAL A 28 1.87 6.06 -18.11
CA VAL A 28 0.57 6.21 -18.78
C VAL A 28 0.24 5.09 -19.76
N PHE A 29 1.23 4.38 -20.27
CA PHE A 29 1.06 3.24 -21.18
C PHE A 29 0.81 1.92 -20.46
N GLN A 30 0.96 1.88 -19.12
CA GLN A 30 0.64 0.70 -18.34
C GLN A 30 -0.89 0.57 -18.18
N ARG A 31 -1.35 -0.70 -18.14
CA ARG A 31 -2.76 -0.99 -17.95
C ARG A 31 -3.28 -0.43 -16.63
N ASP A 32 -4.56 -0.10 -16.62
CA ASP A 32 -5.28 0.30 -15.43
C ASP A 32 -5.32 -0.81 -14.37
N TYR A 33 -5.74 -0.47 -13.16
CA TYR A 33 -5.99 -1.46 -12.13
C TYR A 33 -7.03 -2.47 -12.59
N SER A 34 -6.71 -3.76 -12.47
CA SER A 34 -7.51 -4.84 -13.06
C SER A 34 -7.66 -6.09 -12.18
N TRP A 35 -7.10 -6.09 -10.97
CA TRP A 35 -7.34 -7.16 -10.02
C TRP A 35 -8.78 -7.17 -9.55
N THR A 36 -9.31 -8.36 -9.33
CA THR A 36 -10.68 -8.64 -8.92
C THR A 36 -10.71 -9.42 -7.61
N LEU A 37 -11.89 -9.81 -7.17
CA LEU A 37 -12.10 -10.54 -5.93
C LEU A 37 -11.21 -11.79 -5.79
N THR A 38 -10.95 -12.51 -6.87
CA THR A 38 -10.10 -13.71 -6.84
C THR A 38 -8.68 -13.38 -6.37
N GLN A 39 -8.02 -12.38 -7.00
CA GLN A 39 -6.66 -12.00 -6.63
C GLN A 39 -6.59 -11.35 -5.24
N TRP A 40 -7.63 -10.64 -4.83
CA TRP A 40 -7.68 -10.04 -3.48
C TRP A 40 -7.84 -11.11 -2.40
N ASP A 41 -8.66 -12.13 -2.65
CA ASP A 41 -8.90 -13.23 -1.70
C ASP A 41 -7.68 -14.13 -1.57
N ASP A 42 -7.03 -14.45 -2.69
CA ASP A 42 -5.76 -15.18 -2.72
C ASP A 42 -4.70 -14.43 -1.89
N LEU A 43 -4.47 -13.13 -2.19
CA LEU A 43 -3.49 -12.33 -1.44
C LEU A 43 -3.83 -12.23 0.05
N TRP A 44 -5.10 -12.03 0.39
CA TRP A 44 -5.50 -11.95 1.80
C TRP A 44 -5.29 -13.28 2.53
N SER A 45 -5.56 -14.40 1.89
CA SER A 45 -5.27 -15.73 2.44
C SER A 45 -3.78 -15.91 2.71
N ASP A 46 -2.93 -15.59 1.73
CA ASP A 46 -1.47 -15.65 1.86
C ASP A 46 -0.95 -14.77 3.00
N ILE A 47 -1.50 -13.56 3.15
CA ILE A 47 -1.17 -12.65 4.26
C ILE A 47 -1.53 -13.31 5.60
N VAL A 48 -2.77 -13.78 5.74
CA VAL A 48 -3.25 -14.41 6.98
C VAL A 48 -2.42 -15.64 7.33
N ASP A 49 -2.09 -16.47 6.36
CA ASP A 49 -1.26 -17.66 6.56
C ASP A 49 0.16 -17.26 7.00
N THR A 50 0.75 -16.24 6.36
CA THR A 50 2.06 -15.70 6.72
C THR A 50 2.09 -15.12 8.15
N LEU A 51 1.01 -14.48 8.59
CA LEU A 51 0.88 -13.91 9.94
C LEU A 51 0.65 -14.98 11.01
N ASN A 52 0.00 -16.10 10.68
CA ASN A 52 -0.34 -17.17 11.62
C ASN A 52 0.81 -18.15 11.89
N VAL A 53 1.88 -18.13 11.10
CA VAL A 53 3.02 -19.01 11.33
C VAL A 53 3.76 -18.62 12.61
N LYS A 54 4.07 -19.61 13.45
CA LYS A 54 4.79 -19.38 14.71
C LYS A 54 6.15 -18.73 14.43
N ALA A 55 6.54 -17.79 15.27
CA ALA A 55 7.74 -16.96 15.17
C ALA A 55 9.07 -17.70 14.89
N LYS A 56 9.13 -19.02 15.04
CA LYS A 56 10.33 -19.83 14.76
C LYS A 56 10.66 -19.93 13.27
N ASP A 57 9.66 -19.86 12.39
CA ASP A 57 9.84 -20.06 10.94
C ASP A 57 9.83 -18.74 10.18
N ASN A 58 9.42 -17.62 10.82
CA ASN A 58 9.34 -16.24 10.30
C ASN A 58 9.14 -16.17 8.77
N PRO A 59 8.04 -16.72 8.24
CA PRO A 59 7.85 -16.79 6.81
C PRO A 59 7.61 -15.41 6.22
N ASN A 60 8.31 -15.14 5.14
CA ASN A 60 8.04 -13.99 4.28
C ASN A 60 7.24 -14.48 3.06
N HIS A 61 6.28 -13.69 2.61
CA HIS A 61 5.53 -14.00 1.40
C HIS A 61 6.15 -13.31 0.18
N TYR A 62 6.47 -14.10 -0.84
CA TYR A 62 7.07 -13.62 -2.07
C TYR A 62 6.00 -13.07 -3.02
N MET A 63 6.09 -11.78 -3.30
CA MET A 63 5.16 -11.06 -4.18
C MET A 63 5.52 -11.14 -5.67
N GLY A 64 6.62 -11.79 -6.03
CA GLY A 64 7.11 -11.83 -7.41
C GLY A 64 8.06 -10.68 -7.75
N TYR A 65 8.26 -10.44 -9.05
CA TYR A 65 9.15 -9.40 -9.54
C TYR A 65 8.48 -8.03 -9.49
N LEU A 66 9.28 -7.00 -9.15
CA LEU A 66 8.97 -5.59 -9.34
C LEU A 66 10.06 -5.00 -10.24
N VAL A 67 9.70 -4.64 -11.47
CA VAL A 67 10.64 -4.06 -12.43
C VAL A 67 10.50 -2.55 -12.42
N LEU A 68 11.59 -1.87 -12.08
CA LEU A 68 11.69 -0.43 -11.95
C LEU A 68 12.64 0.13 -13.01
N LYS A 69 12.27 1.23 -13.62
CA LYS A 69 13.18 2.07 -14.40
C LYS A 69 13.49 3.31 -13.57
N LYS A 70 14.77 3.59 -13.39
CA LYS A 70 15.23 4.78 -12.67
C LYS A 70 15.10 6.00 -13.58
N ASP A 71 14.19 6.92 -13.25
CA ASP A 71 14.02 8.17 -13.99
C ASP A 71 14.91 9.30 -13.43
N SER A 72 15.12 9.31 -12.11
CA SER A 72 16.02 10.20 -11.41
C SER A 72 16.56 9.56 -10.11
N THR A 73 17.27 10.33 -9.28
CA THR A 73 17.75 9.86 -7.97
C THR A 73 16.64 9.50 -7.00
N SER A 74 15.45 10.06 -7.19
CA SER A 74 14.30 9.93 -6.29
C SER A 74 13.02 9.45 -6.98
N GLU A 75 13.02 9.25 -8.30
CA GLU A 75 11.83 8.85 -9.05
C GLU A 75 12.09 7.55 -9.83
N PHE A 76 11.13 6.63 -9.75
CA PHE A 76 11.17 5.34 -10.42
C PHE A 76 9.86 5.08 -11.16
N SER A 77 9.94 4.72 -12.43
CA SER A 77 8.81 4.21 -13.21
C SER A 77 8.64 2.70 -12.99
N ILE A 78 7.43 2.27 -12.64
CA ILE A 78 7.10 0.84 -12.49
C ILE A 78 6.79 0.26 -13.87
N ILE A 79 7.66 -0.64 -14.32
CA ILE A 79 7.51 -1.33 -15.61
C ILE A 79 6.72 -2.64 -15.46
N ASP A 80 6.88 -3.35 -14.34
CA ASP A 80 6.07 -4.51 -13.98
C ASP A 80 5.87 -4.59 -12.47
N GLY A 81 4.77 -5.23 -12.03
CA GLY A 81 4.39 -5.37 -10.63
C GLY A 81 3.39 -4.31 -10.13
N GLN A 82 2.90 -3.42 -11.01
CA GLN A 82 2.01 -2.31 -10.65
C GLN A 82 0.73 -2.75 -9.92
N GLN A 83 0.13 -3.87 -10.30
CA GLN A 83 -1.11 -4.36 -9.65
C GLN A 83 -0.85 -4.74 -8.19
N ARG A 84 0.25 -5.44 -7.95
CA ARG A 84 0.64 -5.95 -6.63
C ARG A 84 0.97 -4.82 -5.67
N ILE A 85 1.83 -3.88 -6.07
CA ILE A 85 2.21 -2.75 -5.23
C ILE A 85 1.00 -1.84 -4.94
N THR A 86 0.13 -1.60 -5.93
CA THR A 86 -1.10 -0.83 -5.75
C THR A 86 -2.04 -1.52 -4.76
N THR A 87 -2.18 -2.85 -4.84
CA THR A 87 -3.06 -3.59 -3.91
C THR A 87 -2.54 -3.54 -2.49
N ILE A 88 -1.21 -3.66 -2.25
CA ILE A 88 -0.65 -3.54 -0.90
C ILE A 88 -0.89 -2.11 -0.36
N GLU A 89 -0.74 -1.08 -1.18
CA GLU A 89 -1.04 0.29 -0.74
C GLU A 89 -2.52 0.47 -0.40
N ILE A 90 -3.44 -0.16 -1.15
CA ILE A 90 -4.87 -0.18 -0.80
C ILE A 90 -5.11 -0.87 0.54
N ILE A 91 -4.38 -1.95 0.87
CA ILE A 91 -4.45 -2.59 2.18
C ILE A 91 -4.01 -1.62 3.29
N VAL A 92 -2.92 -0.90 3.10
CA VAL A 92 -2.46 0.13 4.05
C VAL A 92 -3.52 1.23 4.23
N LEU A 93 -4.12 1.71 3.14
CA LEU A 93 -5.23 2.68 3.19
C LEU A 93 -6.45 2.13 3.94
N ALA A 94 -6.77 0.85 3.77
CA ALA A 94 -7.84 0.19 4.49
C ALA A 94 -7.56 0.07 6.00
N ILE A 95 -6.30 -0.16 6.39
CA ILE A 95 -5.85 -0.12 7.80
C ILE A 95 -6.00 1.30 8.35
N LEU A 96 -5.54 2.32 7.62
CA LEU A 96 -5.69 3.73 8.00
C LEU A 96 -7.16 4.12 8.15
N ALA A 97 -8.05 3.65 7.28
CA ALA A 97 -9.49 3.88 7.40
C ALA A 97 -10.09 3.26 8.67
N ASN A 98 -9.62 2.08 9.07
CA ASN A 98 -10.05 1.46 10.33
C ASN A 98 -9.47 2.19 11.56
N LEU A 99 -8.22 2.70 11.52
CA LEU A 99 -7.68 3.60 12.55
C LEU A 99 -8.50 4.89 12.64
N LYS A 100 -8.86 5.48 11.50
CA LYS A 100 -9.69 6.67 11.45
C LYS A 100 -11.05 6.47 12.13
N LYS A 101 -11.69 5.31 11.97
CA LYS A 101 -12.94 4.99 12.69
C LYS A 101 -12.76 5.00 14.20
N LEU A 102 -11.62 4.54 14.74
CA LEU A 102 -11.33 4.61 16.17
C LEU A 102 -11.14 6.06 16.63
N ILE A 103 -10.42 6.86 15.84
CA ILE A 103 -10.20 8.29 16.10
C ILE A 103 -11.54 9.06 16.10
N ASP A 104 -12.39 8.83 15.09
CA ASP A 104 -13.69 9.48 14.95
C ASP A 104 -14.68 9.05 16.07
N ALA A 105 -14.50 7.84 16.63
CA ALA A 105 -15.24 7.34 17.79
C ALA A 105 -14.62 7.72 19.15
N ASP A 106 -13.59 8.56 19.16
CA ASP A 106 -12.88 9.04 20.36
C ASP A 106 -12.21 7.92 21.19
N ILE A 107 -11.92 6.76 20.54
CA ILE A 107 -11.27 5.61 21.18
C ILE A 107 -9.75 5.82 21.11
N ASP A 108 -9.09 5.98 22.26
CA ASP A 108 -7.63 6.23 22.37
C ASP A 108 -7.12 7.21 21.29
N LYS A 109 -7.87 8.32 21.14
CA LYS A 109 -7.80 9.22 20.01
C LYS A 109 -6.41 9.78 19.74
N GLU A 110 -5.72 10.24 20.77
CA GLU A 110 -4.39 10.84 20.63
C GLU A 110 -3.35 9.83 20.12
N ASN A 111 -3.31 8.65 20.74
CA ASN A 111 -2.39 7.60 20.32
C ASN A 111 -2.73 7.05 18.94
N ASN A 112 -4.03 6.88 18.63
CA ASN A 112 -4.47 6.43 17.31
C ASN A 112 -4.22 7.47 16.24
N LEU A 113 -4.30 8.75 16.53
CA LEU A 113 -3.90 9.83 15.62
C LEU A 113 -2.39 9.79 15.34
N PHE A 114 -1.58 9.53 16.37
CA PHE A 114 -0.13 9.38 16.19
C PHE A 114 0.20 8.16 15.32
N ARG A 115 -0.41 6.99 15.59
CA ARG A 115 -0.27 5.77 14.78
C ARG A 115 -0.68 6.02 13.33
N PHE A 116 -1.82 6.66 13.12
CA PHE A 116 -2.33 7.03 11.80
C PHE A 116 -1.32 7.89 11.01
N LYS A 117 -0.85 8.99 11.60
CA LYS A 117 0.12 9.89 10.97
C LYS A 117 1.44 9.18 10.66
N THR A 118 1.92 8.33 11.57
CA THR A 118 3.15 7.56 11.37
C THR A 118 3.02 6.65 10.15
N LEU A 119 1.97 5.82 10.07
CA LEU A 119 1.76 4.93 8.93
C LEU A 119 1.53 5.69 7.62
N GLN A 120 0.77 6.79 7.67
CA GLN A 120 0.51 7.63 6.50
C GLN A 120 1.80 8.21 5.94
N GLN A 121 2.67 8.78 6.78
CA GLN A 121 3.96 9.32 6.36
C GLN A 121 4.92 8.24 5.87
N THR A 122 4.91 7.09 6.52
CA THR A 122 5.80 5.98 6.15
C THR A 122 5.45 5.39 4.80
N PHE A 123 4.18 5.13 4.51
CA PHE A 123 3.79 4.31 3.37
C PHE A 123 3.05 5.07 2.26
N ILE A 124 2.30 6.11 2.58
CA ILE A 124 1.39 6.75 1.62
C ILE A 124 1.98 8.01 1.02
N GLY A 125 2.51 8.90 1.86
CA GLY A 125 3.00 10.18 1.35
C GLY A 125 3.83 10.95 2.34
N ASN A 126 4.75 11.74 1.79
CA ASN A 126 5.54 12.68 2.57
C ASN A 126 4.73 13.96 2.77
N LEU A 127 4.52 14.34 4.02
CA LEU A 127 3.94 15.64 4.32
C LEU A 127 5.04 16.70 4.17
N ASP A 128 4.86 17.63 3.24
CA ASP A 128 5.68 18.84 3.19
C ASP A 128 5.26 19.75 4.35
N PRO A 129 6.15 20.04 5.31
CA PRO A 129 5.80 20.83 6.49
C PRO A 129 5.55 22.32 6.17
N VAL A 130 5.96 22.83 5.00
CA VAL A 130 5.78 24.20 4.58
C VAL A 130 4.46 24.38 3.85
N THR A 131 4.21 23.54 2.86
CA THR A 131 2.99 23.63 2.04
C THR A 131 1.82 22.86 2.64
N LEU A 132 2.08 21.95 3.60
CA LEU A 132 1.13 21.00 4.18
C LEU A 132 0.48 20.08 3.13
N HIS A 133 1.07 19.99 1.94
CA HIS A 133 0.67 19.01 0.94
C HIS A 133 1.35 17.66 1.19
N SER A 134 0.61 16.60 0.97
CA SER A 134 1.15 15.25 1.01
C SER A 134 1.47 14.80 -0.41
N ASP A 135 2.76 14.61 -0.69
CA ASP A 135 3.20 14.04 -1.95
C ASP A 135 3.11 12.51 -1.86
N ALA A 136 2.22 11.92 -2.66
CA ALA A 136 2.04 10.48 -2.70
C ALA A 136 3.33 9.77 -3.15
N LYS A 137 3.68 8.69 -2.44
CA LYS A 137 4.83 7.84 -2.78
C LYS A 137 4.56 6.94 -3.99
N LEU A 138 3.30 6.60 -4.22
CA LEU A 138 2.84 5.86 -5.40
C LEU A 138 1.89 6.73 -6.22
N ILE A 139 2.24 6.99 -7.47
CA ILE A 139 1.41 7.73 -8.42
C ILE A 139 0.90 6.76 -9.48
N LEU A 140 -0.41 6.56 -9.52
CA LEU A 140 -1.04 5.68 -10.50
C LEU A 140 -1.02 6.29 -11.91
N ASN A 141 -1.32 5.47 -12.91
CA ASN A 141 -1.44 5.91 -14.30
C ASN A 141 -2.56 6.95 -14.48
N ARG A 142 -2.62 7.56 -15.66
CA ARG A 142 -3.52 8.68 -15.97
C ARG A 142 -4.98 8.44 -15.57
N ASN A 143 -5.50 7.24 -15.84
CA ASN A 143 -6.92 6.93 -15.64
C ASN A 143 -7.29 6.74 -14.16
N ASN A 144 -6.36 6.24 -13.35
CA ASN A 144 -6.60 5.93 -11.95
C ASN A 144 -6.06 7.00 -10.98
N LYS A 145 -5.14 7.87 -11.44
CA LYS A 145 -4.46 8.87 -10.61
C LYS A 145 -5.43 9.79 -9.87
N ILE A 146 -6.38 10.36 -10.59
CA ILE A 146 -7.31 11.36 -10.03
C ILE A 146 -8.15 10.73 -8.92
N TYR A 147 -8.75 9.58 -9.20
CA TYR A 147 -9.57 8.87 -8.22
C TYR A 147 -8.76 8.48 -6.98
N PHE A 148 -7.58 7.91 -7.18
CA PHE A 148 -6.72 7.44 -6.10
C PHE A 148 -6.26 8.60 -5.20
N SER A 149 -5.76 9.69 -5.80
CA SER A 149 -5.23 10.84 -5.06
C SER A 149 -6.30 11.73 -4.41
N LEU A 150 -7.50 11.85 -5.01
CA LEU A 150 -8.53 12.74 -4.48
C LEU A 150 -9.48 12.06 -3.47
N TYR A 151 -9.62 10.74 -3.55
CA TYR A 151 -10.59 10.01 -2.73
C TYR A 151 -9.96 8.95 -1.83
N LEU A 152 -9.13 8.05 -2.36
CA LEU A 152 -8.60 6.94 -1.58
C LEU A 152 -7.50 7.39 -0.61
N ILE A 153 -6.48 8.10 -1.10
CA ILE A 153 -5.38 8.57 -0.24
C ILE A 153 -5.88 9.43 0.93
N PRO A 154 -6.73 10.46 0.74
CA PRO A 154 -7.23 11.28 1.83
C PRO A 154 -8.39 10.64 2.60
N LEU A 155 -8.76 9.40 2.29
CA LEU A 155 -9.89 8.68 2.89
C LEU A 155 -11.19 9.51 2.90
N ARG A 156 -11.47 10.17 1.77
CA ARG A 156 -12.70 10.94 1.59
C ARG A 156 -13.86 10.01 1.30
N LYS A 157 -15.08 10.52 1.55
CA LYS A 157 -16.29 9.83 1.13
C LYS A 157 -16.25 9.59 -0.39
N LEU A 158 -16.37 8.32 -0.78
CA LEU A 158 -16.31 7.93 -2.18
C LEU A 158 -17.57 8.42 -2.91
N PRO A 159 -17.45 8.86 -4.18
CA PRO A 159 -18.61 9.20 -5.01
C PRO A 159 -19.58 8.02 -5.10
N VAL A 160 -20.86 8.31 -5.31
CA VAL A 160 -21.89 7.25 -5.45
C VAL A 160 -21.89 6.71 -6.88
N ASN A 161 -21.65 7.55 -7.87
CA ASN A 161 -21.71 7.24 -9.31
C ASN A 161 -20.52 7.88 -10.06
N GLY A 162 -20.37 7.53 -11.33
CA GLY A 162 -19.40 8.19 -12.20
C GLY A 162 -18.03 7.52 -12.24
N TYR A 163 -17.94 6.24 -11.93
CA TYR A 163 -16.70 5.46 -11.97
C TYR A 163 -16.42 4.91 -13.37
N SER A 164 -15.14 4.93 -13.77
CA SER A 164 -14.64 4.02 -14.78
C SER A 164 -14.57 2.58 -14.21
N ALA A 165 -14.41 1.59 -15.09
CA ALA A 165 -14.33 0.18 -14.66
C ALA A 165 -13.16 -0.06 -13.67
N SER A 166 -12.01 0.57 -13.92
CA SER A 166 -10.83 0.43 -13.05
C SER A 166 -10.96 1.18 -11.71
N GLU A 167 -11.65 2.33 -11.69
CA GLU A 167 -11.95 3.04 -10.44
C GLU A 167 -12.94 2.26 -9.58
N LEU A 168 -13.90 1.57 -10.22
CA LEU A 168 -14.80 0.66 -9.52
C LEU A 168 -14.01 -0.46 -8.83
N LEU A 169 -13.06 -1.09 -9.53
CA LEU A 169 -12.19 -2.12 -8.96
C LEU A 169 -11.33 -1.59 -7.80
N LEU A 170 -10.77 -0.38 -7.90
CA LEU A 170 -10.04 0.25 -6.80
C LEU A 170 -10.94 0.45 -5.57
N ARG A 171 -12.17 0.90 -5.77
CA ARG A 171 -13.17 1.05 -4.70
C ARG A 171 -13.54 -0.28 -4.06
N GLU A 172 -13.80 -1.28 -4.89
CA GLU A 172 -14.17 -2.62 -4.43
C GLU A 172 -13.03 -3.29 -3.66
N ALA A 173 -11.78 -3.16 -4.14
CA ALA A 173 -10.60 -3.62 -3.41
C ALA A 173 -10.49 -2.95 -2.03
N PHE A 174 -10.63 -1.62 -1.97
CA PHE A 174 -10.58 -0.88 -0.71
C PHE A 174 -11.68 -1.32 0.27
N ASN A 175 -12.90 -1.50 -0.20
CA ASN A 175 -14.02 -1.96 0.62
C ASN A 175 -13.77 -3.40 1.11
N TYR A 176 -13.33 -4.30 0.23
CA TYR A 176 -13.01 -5.67 0.54
C TYR A 176 -11.97 -5.76 1.66
N PHE A 177 -10.82 -5.11 1.51
CA PHE A 177 -9.78 -5.15 2.53
C PHE A 177 -10.20 -4.43 3.82
N SER A 178 -10.96 -3.35 3.74
CA SER A 178 -11.51 -2.68 4.93
C SER A 178 -12.41 -3.60 5.74
N GLU A 179 -13.22 -4.43 5.08
CA GLU A 179 -14.08 -5.42 5.73
C GLU A 179 -13.27 -6.58 6.33
N LYS A 180 -12.31 -7.14 5.57
CA LYS A 180 -11.43 -8.21 6.07
C LYS A 180 -10.66 -7.78 7.31
N ILE A 181 -10.10 -6.57 7.32
CA ILE A 181 -9.40 -5.98 8.48
C ILE A 181 -10.36 -5.76 9.64
N SER A 182 -11.57 -5.25 9.39
CA SER A 182 -12.61 -5.11 10.42
C SER A 182 -12.98 -6.46 11.06
N CYS A 183 -13.06 -7.53 10.25
CA CYS A 183 -13.33 -8.88 10.74
C CYS A 183 -12.16 -9.45 11.54
N TYR A 184 -10.92 -9.17 11.12
CA TYR A 184 -9.71 -9.53 11.87
C TYR A 184 -9.74 -8.89 13.26
N LEU A 185 -10.05 -7.59 13.35
CA LEU A 185 -10.13 -6.86 14.63
C LEU A 185 -11.21 -7.34 15.60
N LYS A 186 -12.28 -7.99 15.11
CA LYS A 186 -13.31 -8.56 16.00
C LYS A 186 -12.77 -9.70 16.85
N LYS A 187 -11.73 -10.37 16.40
CA LYS A 187 -11.07 -11.48 17.12
C LYS A 187 -10.03 -10.97 18.13
N GLU A 188 -9.58 -9.73 17.98
CA GLU A 188 -8.57 -9.13 18.86
C GLU A 188 -9.20 -8.72 20.19
N LYS A 189 -8.59 -9.21 21.28
CA LYS A 189 -8.96 -8.88 22.66
C LYS A 189 -8.23 -7.65 23.20
N ASN A 190 -7.13 -7.26 22.54
CA ASN A 190 -6.25 -6.18 22.92
C ASN A 190 -6.69 -4.83 22.31
N ASP A 191 -5.89 -3.79 22.58
CA ASP A 191 -6.07 -2.47 21.97
C ASP A 191 -6.08 -2.57 20.43
N LYS A 192 -7.23 -2.24 19.84
CA LYS A 192 -7.46 -2.33 18.40
C LYS A 192 -6.55 -1.42 17.60
N GLY A 193 -6.16 -0.27 18.15
CA GLY A 193 -5.24 0.65 17.49
C GLY A 193 -3.83 0.08 17.42
N VAL A 194 -3.36 -0.56 18.49
CA VAL A 194 -2.10 -1.31 18.51
C VAL A 194 -2.16 -2.47 17.52
N ALA A 195 -3.25 -3.24 17.52
CA ALA A 195 -3.42 -4.37 16.61
C ALA A 195 -3.37 -3.93 15.13
N LEU A 196 -4.01 -2.82 14.77
CA LEU A 196 -3.96 -2.25 13.41
C LEU A 196 -2.55 -1.78 13.02
N PHE A 197 -1.87 -1.11 13.93
CA PHE A 197 -0.50 -0.64 13.69
C PHE A 197 0.45 -1.81 13.47
N THR A 198 0.40 -2.81 14.35
CA THR A 198 1.21 -4.03 14.26
C THR A 198 0.89 -4.81 12.97
N LEU A 199 -0.39 -4.98 12.63
CA LEU A 199 -0.81 -5.63 11.40
C LEU A 199 -0.20 -4.96 10.17
N CYS A 200 -0.23 -3.62 10.10
CA CYS A 200 0.37 -2.87 9.01
C CYS A 200 1.87 -3.11 8.90
N GLN A 201 2.57 -3.01 10.02
CA GLN A 201 4.03 -3.25 10.06
C GLN A 201 4.39 -4.67 9.64
N GLU A 202 3.67 -5.67 10.15
CA GLU A 202 3.93 -7.07 9.79
C GLU A 202 3.68 -7.33 8.30
N ILE A 203 2.56 -6.85 7.74
CA ILE A 203 2.28 -6.96 6.31
C ILE A 203 3.41 -6.32 5.50
N CYS A 204 3.78 -5.08 5.81
CA CYS A 204 4.79 -4.35 5.05
C CYS A 204 6.20 -4.96 5.16
N ASN A 205 6.53 -5.58 6.29
CA ASN A 205 7.82 -6.22 6.51
C ASN A 205 7.91 -7.67 5.99
N LYS A 206 6.78 -8.36 5.85
CA LYS A 206 6.75 -9.76 5.42
C LYS A 206 6.48 -9.94 3.93
N LEU A 207 5.85 -8.98 3.27
CA LEU A 207 5.64 -9.02 1.81
C LEU A 207 6.87 -8.47 1.10
N PHE A 208 7.56 -9.30 0.31
CA PHE A 208 8.77 -8.89 -0.38
C PHE A 208 8.74 -9.19 -1.89
N PHE A 209 9.50 -8.40 -2.62
CA PHE A 209 9.68 -8.47 -4.06
C PHE A 209 11.13 -8.77 -4.43
N THR A 210 11.34 -9.44 -5.54
CA THR A 210 12.63 -9.36 -6.25
C THR A 210 12.56 -8.10 -7.13
N VAL A 211 13.26 -7.06 -6.73
CA VAL A 211 13.29 -5.77 -7.41
C VAL A 211 14.40 -5.77 -8.46
N ILE A 212 14.03 -5.50 -9.70
CA ILE A 212 14.96 -5.32 -10.81
C ILE A 212 14.93 -3.84 -11.18
N THR A 213 16.04 -3.15 -10.95
CA THR A 213 16.15 -1.71 -11.29
C THR A 213 16.99 -1.56 -12.55
N LEU A 214 16.40 -0.97 -13.58
CA LEU A 214 17.04 -0.61 -14.84
C LEU A 214 17.61 0.80 -14.71
N ASP A 215 18.91 0.95 -14.90
CA ASP A 215 19.55 2.26 -15.04
C ASP A 215 19.37 2.77 -16.48
N ASN A 216 19.28 4.10 -16.66
CA ASN A 216 19.17 4.75 -17.97
C ASN A 216 20.46 4.68 -18.77
#